data_d05ae80a24a9accebd4175e2228e844e
#
_entry.id   d05ae80a24a9accebd4175e2228e844e
#
_cell.length_a   1.000
_cell.length_b   1.000
_cell.length_c   1.000
_cell.angle_alpha   90.00
_cell.angle_beta   90.00
_cell.angle_gamma   90.00
#
_symmetry.space_group_name_H-M   'P 1'
#
loop_
_entity.id
_entity.type
_entity.pdbx_description
1 polymer ?
#
loop_
_entity_poly.entity_id
_entity_poly.type
_entity_poly.pdbx_seq_one_letter_code
_entity_poly.pdbx_strand_id
1 'polypeptide(L)'
;MIIYPLKKIQLLFSLFIYTLISLTPLMAFESRDYLVIDKLVKSCYKDAQFCRSALSKIHNYQKKSAINKNFSCQTRLLGLEANIIMAMNYNLKKKEAELIIKAVKKYC
;
A
#
# COMPACT_ATOMS: atom_id res chain seq x y z
N MET A 1 0.25 -47.55 -21.72
CA MET A 1 -1.05 -46.89 -21.55
C MET A 1 -1.28 -46.27 -20.16
N ILE A 2 -0.24 -46.14 -19.38
CA ILE A 2 -0.24 -45.55 -18.06
C ILE A 2 -0.05 -44.02 -18.11
N ILE A 3 0.09 -43.47 -19.32
CA ILE A 3 0.45 -42.06 -19.55
C ILE A 3 -0.74 -41.11 -19.34
N TYR A 4 -1.99 -41.57 -19.46
CA TYR A 4 -3.18 -40.75 -19.32
C TYR A 4 -3.44 -40.26 -17.90
N PRO A 5 -3.27 -41.05 -16.84
CA PRO A 5 -3.51 -40.55 -15.47
C PRO A 5 -2.50 -39.51 -15.04
N LEU A 6 -1.26 -39.58 -15.51
CA LEU A 6 -0.19 -38.65 -15.19
C LEU A 6 -0.46 -37.25 -15.77
N LYS A 7 -0.96 -37.17 -17.00
CA LYS A 7 -1.35 -35.89 -17.60
C LYS A 7 -2.54 -35.23 -16.89
N LYS A 8 -3.52 -36.01 -16.46
CA LYS A 8 -4.64 -35.50 -15.67
C LYS A 8 -4.20 -34.99 -14.31
N ILE A 9 -3.29 -35.68 -13.65
CA ILE A 9 -2.73 -35.27 -12.36
C ILE A 9 -1.91 -33.99 -12.50
N GLN A 10 -1.12 -33.85 -13.56
CA GLN A 10 -0.36 -32.61 -13.83
C GLN A 10 -1.27 -31.41 -14.11
N LEU A 11 -2.35 -31.59 -14.86
CA LEU A 11 -3.35 -30.55 -15.14
C LEU A 11 -4.07 -30.12 -13.87
N LEU A 12 -4.48 -31.06 -13.03
CA LEU A 12 -5.12 -30.79 -11.74
C LEU A 12 -4.16 -30.06 -10.78
N PHE A 13 -2.91 -30.46 -10.75
CA PHE A 13 -1.89 -29.83 -9.92
C PHE A 13 -1.58 -28.39 -10.39
N SER A 14 -1.52 -28.17 -11.69
CA SER A 14 -1.33 -26.85 -12.28
C SER A 14 -2.51 -25.92 -11.97
N LEU A 15 -3.75 -26.42 -12.07
CA LEU A 15 -4.95 -25.66 -11.69
C LEU A 15 -4.98 -25.37 -10.21
N PHE A 16 -4.55 -26.30 -9.36
CA PHE A 16 -4.48 -26.12 -7.91
C PHE A 16 -3.46 -25.02 -7.53
N ILE A 17 -2.29 -25.03 -8.13
CA ILE A 17 -1.27 -23.98 -7.92
C ILE A 17 -1.80 -22.62 -8.38
N TYR A 18 -2.49 -22.57 -9.51
CA TYR A 18 -3.08 -21.35 -10.06
C TYR A 18 -4.16 -20.79 -9.12
N THR A 19 -4.98 -21.66 -8.54
CA THR A 19 -6.01 -21.27 -7.56
C THR A 19 -5.39 -20.77 -6.26
N LEU A 20 -4.31 -21.37 -5.80
CA LEU A 20 -3.57 -20.91 -4.61
C LEU A 20 -2.94 -19.53 -4.82
N ILE A 21 -2.38 -19.26 -6.00
CA ILE A 21 -1.81 -17.96 -6.35
C ILE A 21 -2.90 -16.88 -6.41
N SER A 22 -4.10 -17.21 -6.91
CA SER A 22 -5.23 -16.28 -6.95
C SER A 22 -5.89 -16.08 -5.59
N LEU A 23 -5.74 -17.02 -4.66
CA LEU A 23 -6.27 -16.95 -3.30
C LEU A 23 -5.31 -16.28 -2.30
N THR A 24 -4.01 -16.14 -2.63
CA THR A 24 -3.13 -15.30 -1.81
C THR A 24 -3.60 -13.86 -1.95
N PRO A 25 -4.13 -13.25 -0.87
CA PRO A 25 -4.52 -11.85 -0.95
C PRO A 25 -3.27 -11.06 -1.28
N LEU A 26 -3.19 -10.54 -2.47
CA LEU A 26 -2.34 -9.42 -2.76
C LEU A 26 -2.64 -8.40 -1.66
N MET A 27 -1.64 -8.02 -0.89
CA MET A 27 -1.81 -7.14 0.26
C MET A 27 -2.44 -5.82 -0.18
N ALA A 28 -3.79 -5.83 -0.30
CA ALA A 28 -4.56 -4.64 -0.58
C ALA A 28 -4.44 -3.68 0.61
N PHE A 29 -4.49 -2.40 0.33
CA PHE A 29 -4.57 -1.38 1.36
C PHE A 29 -5.87 -1.56 2.15
N GLU A 30 -5.74 -1.79 3.44
CA GLU A 30 -6.86 -2.02 4.36
C GLU A 30 -7.13 -0.79 5.22
N SER A 31 -8.29 -0.73 5.87
CA SER A 31 -8.62 0.34 6.81
C SER A 31 -7.63 0.45 7.97
N ARG A 32 -7.03 -0.67 8.37
CA ARG A 32 -5.93 -0.70 9.34
C ARG A 32 -4.72 0.10 8.87
N ASP A 33 -4.37 -0.01 7.59
CA ASP A 33 -3.25 0.70 6.98
C ASP A 33 -3.49 2.20 6.98
N TYR A 34 -4.72 2.62 6.73
CA TYR A 34 -5.12 4.02 6.83
C TYR A 34 -4.88 4.58 8.24
N LEU A 35 -5.27 3.84 9.28
CA LEU A 35 -5.08 4.26 10.66
C LEU A 35 -3.59 4.38 11.03
N VAL A 36 -2.76 3.46 10.55
CA VAL A 36 -1.31 3.50 10.74
C VAL A 36 -0.71 4.74 10.09
N ILE A 37 -1.09 5.03 8.85
CA ILE A 37 -0.62 6.22 8.13
C ILE A 37 -1.06 7.49 8.86
N ASP A 38 -2.31 7.60 9.24
CA ASP A 38 -2.85 8.77 9.94
C ASP A 38 -2.08 9.04 11.22
N LYS A 39 -1.84 8.02 12.03
CA LYS A 39 -1.06 8.11 13.27
C LYS A 39 0.38 8.54 13.02
N LEU A 40 1.05 7.94 12.05
CA LEU A 40 2.44 8.27 11.71
C LEU A 40 2.59 9.69 11.20
N VAL A 41 1.68 10.15 10.36
CA VAL A 41 1.69 11.52 9.83
C VAL A 41 1.48 12.53 10.95
N LYS A 42 0.52 12.29 11.84
CA LYS A 42 0.31 13.14 13.01
C LYS A 42 1.54 13.20 13.91
N SER A 43 2.20 12.06 14.13
CA SER A 43 3.44 12.01 14.90
C SER A 43 4.58 12.78 14.23
N CYS A 44 4.68 12.69 12.90
CA CYS A 44 5.66 13.45 12.12
C CYS A 44 5.49 14.96 12.31
N TYR A 45 4.25 15.46 12.30
CA TYR A 45 4.01 16.90 12.48
C TYR A 45 4.22 17.38 13.90
N LYS A 46 4.22 16.48 14.89
CA LYS A 46 4.57 16.82 16.28
C LYS A 46 6.07 16.77 16.53
N ASP A 47 6.76 15.81 15.92
CA ASP A 47 8.17 15.57 16.13
C ASP A 47 8.81 15.05 14.85
N ALA A 48 9.73 15.81 14.30
CA ALA A 48 10.39 15.54 13.02
C ALA A 48 11.10 14.18 12.97
N GLN A 49 11.51 13.62 14.09
CA GLN A 49 12.16 12.31 14.12
C GLN A 49 11.26 11.17 13.61
N PHE A 50 9.93 11.34 13.71
CA PHE A 50 8.96 10.36 13.22
C PHE A 50 8.66 10.48 11.73
N CYS A 51 9.10 11.53 11.07
CA CYS A 51 8.82 11.76 9.66
C CYS A 51 9.46 10.71 8.73
N ARG A 52 10.66 10.25 9.05
CA ARG A 52 11.32 9.19 8.26
C ARG A 52 10.55 7.88 8.32
N SER A 53 10.06 7.52 9.51
CA SER A 53 9.24 6.33 9.70
C SER A 53 7.93 6.43 8.94
N ALA A 54 7.27 7.59 9.00
CA ALA A 54 6.06 7.86 8.24
C ALA A 54 6.32 7.74 6.73
N LEU A 55 7.38 8.36 6.23
CA LEU A 55 7.75 8.34 4.82
C LEU A 55 8.00 6.92 4.32
N SER A 56 8.77 6.13 5.06
CA SER A 56 9.08 4.74 4.73
C SER A 56 7.81 3.89 4.63
N LYS A 57 6.89 4.04 5.58
CA LYS A 57 5.64 3.29 5.61
C LYS A 57 4.73 3.67 4.45
N ILE A 58 4.57 4.96 4.19
CA ILE A 58 3.78 5.49 3.08
C ILE A 58 4.36 5.00 1.75
N HIS A 59 5.68 5.03 1.61
CA HIS A 59 6.36 4.54 0.41
C HIS A 59 6.08 3.06 0.14
N ASN A 60 6.08 2.22 1.18
CA ASN A 60 5.74 0.81 1.04
C ASN A 60 4.30 0.60 0.57
N TYR A 61 3.34 1.35 1.10
CA TYR A 61 1.95 1.29 0.66
C TYR A 61 1.78 1.80 -0.77
N GLN A 62 2.52 2.84 -1.14
CA GLN A 62 2.52 3.36 -2.50
C GLN A 62 2.99 2.29 -3.50
N LYS A 63 4.08 1.59 -3.20
CA LYS A 63 4.56 0.49 -4.04
C LYS A 63 3.54 -0.64 -4.16
N LYS A 64 2.91 -1.04 -3.07
CA LYS A 64 1.87 -2.07 -3.07
C LYS A 64 0.68 -1.66 -3.93
N SER A 65 0.27 -0.40 -3.85
CA SER A 65 -0.82 0.13 -4.68
C SER A 65 -0.48 0.08 -6.16
N ALA A 66 0.77 0.35 -6.53
CA ALA A 66 1.25 0.24 -7.91
C ALA A 66 1.20 -1.22 -8.40
N ILE A 67 1.67 -2.17 -7.60
CA ILE A 67 1.64 -3.59 -7.91
C ILE A 67 0.20 -4.08 -8.12
N ASN A 68 -0.73 -3.62 -7.29
CA ASN A 68 -2.15 -3.96 -7.39
C ASN A 68 -2.89 -3.17 -8.48
N LYS A 69 -2.19 -2.32 -9.23
CA LYS A 69 -2.75 -1.45 -10.29
C LYS A 69 -3.82 -0.49 -9.77
N ASN A 70 -3.79 -0.19 -8.48
CA ASN A 70 -4.64 0.85 -7.90
C ASN A 70 -3.93 2.20 -8.00
N PHE A 71 -3.93 2.77 -9.20
CA PHE A 71 -3.21 4.01 -9.49
C PHE A 71 -3.82 5.23 -8.81
N SER A 72 -5.11 5.22 -8.54
CA SER A 72 -5.77 6.28 -7.80
C SER A 72 -5.26 6.36 -6.36
N CYS A 73 -5.13 5.22 -5.70
CA CYS A 73 -4.52 5.10 -4.38
C CYS A 73 -3.04 5.50 -4.41
N GLN A 74 -2.28 4.97 -5.39
CA GLN A 74 -0.87 5.28 -5.56
C GLN A 74 -0.62 6.78 -5.68
N THR A 75 -1.40 7.47 -6.49
CA THR A 75 -1.27 8.92 -6.70
C THR A 75 -1.47 9.70 -5.40
N ARG A 76 -2.46 9.30 -4.59
CA ARG A 76 -2.71 9.93 -3.28
C ARG A 76 -1.55 9.69 -2.30
N LEU A 77 -1.03 8.48 -2.26
CA LEU A 77 0.11 8.14 -1.42
C LEU A 77 1.40 8.85 -1.85
N LEU A 78 1.63 9.01 -3.16
CA LEU A 78 2.74 9.81 -3.68
C LEU A 78 2.62 11.28 -3.27
N GLY A 79 1.41 11.84 -3.33
CA GLY A 79 1.13 13.19 -2.83
C GLY A 79 1.44 13.34 -1.35
N LEU A 80 1.11 12.33 -0.56
CA LEU A 80 1.41 12.31 0.88
C LEU A 80 2.91 12.21 1.14
N GLU A 81 3.64 11.38 0.39
CA GLU A 81 5.11 11.32 0.45
C GLU A 81 5.74 12.70 0.21
N ALA A 82 5.32 13.36 -0.86
CA ALA A 82 5.80 14.70 -1.19
C ALA A 82 5.51 15.70 -0.08
N ASN A 83 4.32 15.65 0.50
CA ASN A 83 3.91 16.50 1.61
C ASN A 83 4.79 16.28 2.85
N ILE A 84 5.10 15.04 3.18
CA ILE A 84 5.97 14.70 4.31
C ILE A 84 7.41 15.20 4.07
N ILE A 85 7.92 15.04 2.86
CA ILE A 85 9.26 15.52 2.49
C ILE A 85 9.32 17.05 2.64
N MET A 86 8.30 17.75 2.18
CA MET A 86 8.22 19.20 2.33
C MET A 86 8.11 19.60 3.80
N ALA A 87 7.33 18.89 4.59
CA ALA A 87 7.21 19.15 6.02
C ALA A 87 8.54 18.99 6.76
N MET A 88 9.36 18.01 6.38
CA MET A 88 10.70 17.82 6.95
C MET A 88 11.63 18.98 6.69
N ASN A 89 11.49 19.63 5.53
CA ASN A 89 12.41 20.65 5.06
C ASN A 89 11.92 22.08 5.33
N TYR A 90 10.61 22.32 5.31
CA TYR A 90 10.04 23.68 5.27
C TYR A 90 8.96 23.94 6.31
N ASN A 91 8.74 23.04 7.26
CA ASN A 91 7.79 23.22 8.33
C ASN A 91 6.35 23.52 7.83
N LEU A 92 5.90 22.77 6.82
CA LEU A 92 4.63 23.01 6.14
C LEU A 92 3.38 22.60 6.90
N LYS A 93 2.26 23.17 6.45
CA LYS A 93 0.97 23.15 7.10
C LYS A 93 0.35 21.74 7.19
N LYS A 94 0.06 21.33 8.40
CA LYS A 94 -0.62 20.11 8.78
C LYS A 94 -1.96 19.87 8.05
N LYS A 95 -2.69 20.94 7.71
CA LYS A 95 -3.99 20.86 7.03
C LYS A 95 -3.93 20.16 5.67
N GLU A 96 -2.88 20.39 4.89
CA GLU A 96 -2.72 19.76 3.58
C GLU A 96 -2.55 18.25 3.71
N ALA A 97 -1.74 17.80 4.68
CA ALA A 97 -1.58 16.38 4.97
C ALA A 97 -2.90 15.73 5.38
N GLU A 98 -3.70 16.40 6.21
CA GLU A 98 -5.00 15.90 6.63
C GLU A 98 -5.98 15.73 5.47
N LEU A 99 -5.96 16.65 4.51
CA LEU A 99 -6.78 16.55 3.29
C LEU A 99 -6.33 15.36 2.41
N ILE A 100 -5.04 15.17 2.26
CA ILE A 100 -4.50 14.03 1.49
C ILE A 100 -4.84 12.72 2.17
N ILE A 101 -4.75 12.63 3.49
CA ILE A 101 -5.11 11.43 4.25
C ILE A 101 -6.59 11.08 4.05
N LYS A 102 -7.48 12.07 4.05
CA LYS A 102 -8.89 11.83 3.74
C LYS A 102 -9.08 11.27 2.33
N ALA A 103 -8.32 11.77 1.37
CA ALA A 103 -8.33 11.26 0.00
C ALA A 103 -7.79 9.82 -0.06
N VAL A 104 -6.74 9.50 0.70
CA VAL A 104 -6.22 8.13 0.83
C VAL A 104 -7.31 7.19 1.35
N LYS A 105 -8.03 7.60 2.38
CA LYS A 105 -9.15 6.81 2.91
C LYS A 105 -10.21 6.52 1.85
N LYS A 106 -10.52 7.51 1.02
CA LYS A 106 -11.55 7.39 -0.02
C LYS A 106 -11.11 6.52 -1.20
N TYR A 107 -9.87 6.63 -1.65
CA TYR A 107 -9.38 6.02 -2.89
C TYR A 107 -8.52 4.77 -2.69
N CYS A 108 -8.17 4.46 -1.49
CA CYS A 108 -7.46 3.24 -1.12
C CYS A 108 -8.40 2.26 -0.40
#